data_2b9acf8f81982760b6cf194deb7937b9
#
_entry.id   2b9acf8f81982760b6cf194deb7937b9
#
_cell.length_a   1.000
_cell.length_b   1.000
_cell.length_c   1.000
_cell.angle_alpha   90.00
_cell.angle_beta   90.00
_cell.angle_gamma   90.00
#
_symmetry.space_group_name_H-M   'P 1'
#
loop_
_entity.id
_entity.type
_entity.pdbx_description
1 polymer ?
#
loop_
_entity_poly.entity_id
_entity_poly.type
_entity_poly.pdbx_seq_one_letter_code
_entity_poly.pdbx_strand_id
1 'polypeptide(L)'
;CLVGSEMCIRDRTNSGPRGYSNSELESLSRLLELKLADFGITAEVMSVYPGPVVTRFEIQPAAGVKVSRISNLAKDLARSLAVNSVRVVEVIQGKSVVGIEIPNADRQTVNFRDVLSSTAFDEAKSPLTLALGHDIAGSPVVADLGKMPHVLVAGTTGSGKSVGVNCMLVSLLYKATPDELRLILVDPKMLELSVYDGIPHLLTPVITDMKDAANGLRWCVAEMERRYKLMSLLGVRNLAGYNRKVKDAEKAGTPIEDPLWIPDPVLELTGEEQSAPVLTTLPSIVVVIDEFADMMM
;
A
#
# COMPACT_ATOMS: atom_id res chain seq x y z
N CYS A 1 17.87 3.92 -13.82
CA CYS A 1 17.21 2.65 -14.18
C CYS A 1 17.02 1.85 -12.92
N LEU A 2 15.80 1.74 -12.41
CA LEU A 2 15.45 0.81 -11.35
C LEU A 2 15.48 -0.61 -11.97
N VAL A 3 16.64 -1.24 -11.93
CA VAL A 3 16.84 -2.61 -12.36
C VAL A 3 16.58 -3.51 -11.16
N GLY A 4 15.44 -4.12 -11.09
CA GLY A 4 15.12 -5.06 -10.01
C GLY A 4 13.73 -5.62 -10.04
N SER A 5 12.85 -5.02 -10.80
CA SER A 5 11.47 -5.51 -10.91
C SER A 5 11.10 -5.85 -12.35
N GLU A 6 11.96 -6.58 -13.05
CA GLU A 6 11.65 -7.03 -14.42
C GLU A 6 10.31 -7.78 -14.52
N MET A 7 9.83 -8.34 -13.42
CA MET A 7 8.52 -9.00 -13.36
C MET A 7 7.34 -8.04 -13.18
N CYS A 8 7.52 -6.87 -12.55
CA CYS A 8 6.41 -5.96 -12.21
C CYS A 8 6.22 -4.80 -13.19
N ILE A 9 7.27 -4.40 -13.93
CA ILE A 9 7.27 -3.21 -14.80
C ILE A 9 7.38 -3.57 -16.29
N ARG A 10 7.34 -4.85 -16.63
CA ARG A 10 7.51 -5.30 -18.01
C ARG A 10 6.41 -4.77 -18.93
N ASP A 11 6.82 -4.16 -20.04
CA ASP A 11 6.00 -3.75 -21.21
C ASP A 11 5.31 -4.94 -21.88
N ARG A 12 4.42 -5.64 -21.19
CA ARG A 12 3.51 -6.59 -21.84
C ARG A 12 2.22 -5.85 -22.18
N THR A 13 2.09 -5.48 -23.44
CA THR A 13 0.79 -5.19 -24.04
C THR A 13 -0.14 -6.36 -23.79
N ASN A 14 -1.21 -6.13 -23.04
CA ASN A 14 -2.24 -7.12 -22.82
C ASN A 14 -2.77 -7.67 -24.15
N SER A 15 -2.55 -8.93 -24.38
CA SER A 15 -3.40 -9.71 -25.29
C SER A 15 -4.83 -9.65 -24.74
N GLY A 16 -5.79 -9.16 -25.52
CA GLY A 16 -7.16 -8.80 -25.26
C GLY A 16 -7.97 -9.56 -24.17
N PRO A 17 -9.23 -9.22 -23.95
CA PRO A 17 -10.01 -9.70 -22.82
C PRO A 17 -10.14 -11.22 -22.87
N ARG A 18 -9.36 -11.93 -22.07
CA ARG A 18 -9.49 -13.36 -21.78
C ARG A 18 -10.33 -13.48 -20.51
N GLY A 19 -11.62 -13.29 -20.64
CA GLY A 19 -12.58 -13.53 -19.58
C GLY A 19 -13.56 -14.63 -19.99
N TYR A 20 -14.27 -15.19 -19.03
CA TYR A 20 -15.38 -16.08 -19.35
C TYR A 20 -16.40 -15.39 -20.26
N SER A 21 -16.89 -16.07 -21.27
CA SER A 21 -18.06 -15.65 -22.04
C SER A 21 -19.31 -15.66 -21.16
N ASN A 22 -20.35 -14.92 -21.54
CA ASN A 22 -21.61 -14.92 -20.78
C ASN A 22 -22.21 -16.33 -20.65
N SER A 23 -22.09 -17.18 -21.71
CA SER A 23 -22.56 -18.55 -21.67
C SER A 23 -21.78 -19.45 -20.71
N GLU A 24 -20.47 -19.23 -20.56
CA GLU A 24 -19.64 -19.93 -19.58
C GLU A 24 -19.98 -19.50 -18.16
N LEU A 25 -20.21 -18.20 -17.93
CA LEU A 25 -20.64 -17.68 -16.62
C LEU A 25 -22.00 -18.22 -16.19
N GLU A 26 -22.96 -18.32 -17.12
CA GLU A 26 -24.26 -18.96 -16.84
C GLU A 26 -24.10 -20.46 -16.52
N SER A 27 -23.26 -21.17 -17.26
CA SER A 27 -22.99 -22.59 -17.00
C SER A 27 -22.34 -22.81 -15.64
N LEU A 28 -21.38 -21.95 -15.26
CA LEU A 28 -20.73 -21.99 -13.95
C LEU A 28 -21.71 -21.64 -12.83
N SER A 29 -22.62 -20.69 -13.04
CA SER A 29 -23.67 -20.34 -12.07
C SER A 29 -24.57 -21.52 -11.78
N ARG A 30 -25.09 -22.18 -12.81
CA ARG A 30 -25.91 -23.38 -12.67
C ARG A 30 -25.17 -24.54 -12.01
N LEU A 31 -23.88 -24.71 -12.38
CA LEU A 31 -23.05 -25.73 -11.73
C LEU A 31 -22.87 -25.45 -10.24
N LEU A 32 -22.63 -24.18 -9.86
CA LEU A 32 -22.50 -23.78 -8.46
C LEU A 32 -23.79 -24.06 -7.67
N GLU A 33 -24.95 -23.70 -8.22
CA GLU A 33 -26.26 -23.96 -7.60
C GLU A 33 -26.48 -25.46 -7.40
N LEU A 34 -26.19 -26.28 -8.42
CA LEU A 34 -26.29 -27.74 -8.33
C LEU A 34 -25.36 -28.29 -7.25
N LYS A 35 -24.12 -27.82 -7.17
CA LYS A 35 -23.16 -28.29 -6.16
C LYS A 35 -23.58 -27.87 -4.74
N LEU A 36 -24.12 -26.69 -4.56
CA LEU A 36 -24.69 -26.27 -3.28
C LEU A 36 -25.91 -27.16 -2.89
N ALA A 37 -26.76 -27.49 -3.86
CA ALA A 37 -27.89 -28.37 -3.64
C ALA A 37 -27.47 -29.80 -3.26
N ASP A 38 -26.37 -30.35 -3.87
CA ASP A 38 -25.77 -31.63 -3.50
C ASP A 38 -25.40 -31.69 -2.00
N PHE A 39 -25.02 -30.55 -1.41
CA PHE A 39 -24.71 -30.38 0.01
C PHE A 39 -25.92 -29.97 0.86
N GLY A 40 -27.10 -30.01 0.30
CA GLY A 40 -28.36 -29.65 0.98
C GLY A 40 -28.49 -28.14 1.27
N ILE A 41 -27.88 -27.30 0.44
CA ILE A 41 -28.04 -25.85 0.49
C ILE A 41 -28.75 -25.38 -0.76
N THR A 42 -29.96 -24.87 -0.58
CA THR A 42 -30.69 -24.19 -1.65
C THR A 42 -30.26 -22.74 -1.69
N ALA A 43 -29.74 -22.29 -2.82
CA ALA A 43 -29.33 -20.91 -3.07
C ALA A 43 -29.48 -20.59 -4.55
N GLU A 44 -29.72 -19.32 -4.86
CA GLU A 44 -29.84 -18.80 -6.22
C GLU A 44 -28.69 -17.80 -6.50
N VAL A 45 -28.09 -17.86 -7.68
CA VAL A 45 -27.07 -16.89 -8.11
C VAL A 45 -27.75 -15.63 -8.62
N MET A 46 -27.64 -14.55 -7.86
CA MET A 46 -28.23 -13.26 -8.18
C MET A 46 -27.41 -12.42 -9.14
N SER A 47 -26.07 -12.51 -9.03
CA SER A 47 -25.14 -11.70 -9.80
C SER A 47 -23.79 -12.39 -9.93
N VAL A 48 -23.10 -12.15 -11.04
CA VAL A 48 -21.75 -12.66 -11.30
C VAL A 48 -20.83 -11.50 -11.64
N TYR A 49 -19.69 -11.45 -11.00
CA TYR A 49 -18.65 -10.45 -11.22
C TYR A 49 -17.37 -11.15 -11.67
N PRO A 50 -17.13 -11.25 -12.99
CA PRO A 50 -15.89 -11.81 -13.50
C PRO A 50 -14.73 -10.81 -13.29
N GLY A 51 -13.67 -11.27 -12.65
CA GLY A 51 -12.43 -10.51 -12.46
C GLY A 51 -11.26 -11.14 -13.20
N PRO A 52 -10.08 -10.52 -13.17
CA PRO A 52 -8.90 -11.01 -13.88
C PRO A 52 -8.33 -12.31 -13.31
N VAL A 53 -8.52 -12.57 -12.03
CA VAL A 53 -7.94 -13.72 -11.32
C VAL A 53 -9.01 -14.63 -10.72
N VAL A 54 -10.08 -14.03 -10.20
CA VAL A 54 -11.21 -14.74 -9.57
C VAL A 54 -12.53 -14.21 -10.11
N THR A 55 -13.54 -15.07 -10.14
CA THR A 55 -14.92 -14.68 -10.43
C THR A 55 -15.72 -14.77 -9.14
N ARG A 56 -16.43 -13.71 -8.78
CA ARG A 56 -17.34 -13.69 -7.63
C ARG A 56 -18.77 -13.95 -8.09
N PHE A 57 -19.39 -14.96 -7.48
CA PHE A 57 -20.80 -15.26 -7.58
C PHE A 57 -21.50 -14.76 -6.32
N GLU A 58 -22.47 -13.88 -6.46
CA GLU A 58 -23.30 -13.42 -5.35
C GLU A 58 -24.54 -14.29 -5.30
N ILE A 59 -24.66 -15.07 -4.23
CA ILE A 59 -25.76 -16.01 -4.05
C ILE A 59 -26.73 -15.51 -2.97
N GLN A 60 -28.02 -15.76 -3.17
CA GLN A 60 -29.05 -15.58 -2.15
C GLN A 60 -29.40 -16.96 -1.57
N PRO A 61 -28.96 -17.29 -0.34
CA PRO A 61 -29.41 -18.52 0.32
C PRO A 61 -30.87 -18.51 0.63
N ALA A 62 -31.51 -19.68 0.58
CA ALA A 62 -32.92 -19.83 0.99
C ALA A 62 -33.09 -19.46 2.47
N ALA A 63 -34.31 -19.07 2.82
CA ALA A 63 -34.69 -18.72 4.20
C ALA A 63 -34.32 -19.85 5.19
N GLY A 64 -33.63 -19.48 6.29
CA GLY A 64 -33.20 -20.43 7.32
C GLY A 64 -31.84 -21.06 7.09
N VAL A 65 -31.17 -20.84 5.95
CA VAL A 65 -29.80 -21.31 5.71
C VAL A 65 -28.82 -20.36 6.43
N LYS A 66 -28.02 -20.91 7.35
CA LYS A 66 -26.96 -20.15 8.05
C LYS A 66 -25.74 -19.99 7.14
N VAL A 67 -25.21 -18.79 7.03
CA VAL A 67 -24.02 -18.48 6.21
C VAL A 67 -22.81 -19.30 6.63
N SER A 68 -22.63 -19.53 7.93
CA SER A 68 -21.54 -20.38 8.46
C SER A 68 -21.57 -21.81 7.90
N ARG A 69 -22.75 -22.34 7.51
CA ARG A 69 -22.85 -23.66 6.86
C ARG A 69 -22.20 -23.62 5.46
N ILE A 70 -22.38 -22.51 4.73
CA ILE A 70 -21.77 -22.32 3.41
C ILE A 70 -20.25 -22.17 3.57
N SER A 71 -19.77 -21.37 4.54
CA SER A 71 -18.34 -21.15 4.80
C SER A 71 -17.62 -22.45 5.15
N ASN A 72 -18.24 -23.31 5.93
CA ASN A 72 -17.68 -24.62 6.31
C ASN A 72 -17.53 -25.57 5.12
N LEU A 73 -18.34 -25.42 4.08
CA LEU A 73 -18.29 -26.24 2.87
C LEU A 73 -17.29 -25.74 1.82
N ALA A 74 -16.55 -24.66 2.07
CA ALA A 74 -15.63 -24.06 1.09
C ALA A 74 -14.63 -25.07 0.50
N LYS A 75 -14.10 -25.99 1.33
CA LYS A 75 -13.16 -27.04 0.89
C LYS A 75 -13.85 -28.11 0.04
N ASP A 76 -15.05 -28.51 0.41
CA ASP A 76 -15.82 -29.52 -0.32
C ASP A 76 -16.34 -28.97 -1.64
N LEU A 77 -16.75 -27.71 -1.67
CA LEU A 77 -17.08 -26.98 -2.91
C LEU A 77 -15.87 -26.88 -3.83
N ALA A 78 -14.69 -26.53 -3.30
CA ALA A 78 -13.46 -26.48 -4.11
C ALA A 78 -13.18 -27.84 -4.78
N ARG A 79 -13.29 -28.93 -4.02
CA ARG A 79 -13.12 -30.28 -4.55
C ARG A 79 -14.19 -30.64 -5.60
N SER A 80 -15.47 -30.32 -5.33
CA SER A 80 -16.57 -30.67 -6.24
C SER A 80 -16.57 -29.85 -7.55
N LEU A 81 -15.99 -28.63 -7.52
CA LEU A 81 -15.82 -27.76 -8.68
C LEU A 81 -14.45 -27.97 -9.37
N ALA A 82 -13.62 -28.91 -8.86
CA ALA A 82 -12.26 -29.18 -9.37
C ALA A 82 -11.35 -27.93 -9.41
N VAL A 83 -11.49 -27.03 -8.41
CA VAL A 83 -10.66 -25.82 -8.27
C VAL A 83 -9.77 -25.90 -7.03
N ASN A 84 -8.67 -25.15 -7.03
CA ASN A 84 -7.69 -25.19 -5.93
C ASN A 84 -8.24 -24.71 -4.59
N SER A 85 -9.15 -23.73 -4.63
CA SER A 85 -9.76 -23.15 -3.42
C SER A 85 -11.04 -22.42 -3.77
N VAL A 86 -11.94 -22.31 -2.81
CA VAL A 86 -13.15 -21.46 -2.87
C VAL A 86 -13.11 -20.58 -1.64
N ARG A 87 -13.35 -19.28 -1.81
CA ARG A 87 -13.48 -18.33 -0.71
C ARG A 87 -14.91 -17.89 -0.57
N VAL A 88 -15.45 -17.99 0.65
CA VAL A 88 -16.78 -17.49 0.98
C VAL A 88 -16.67 -16.14 1.67
N VAL A 89 -17.31 -15.14 1.12
CA VAL A 89 -17.43 -13.79 1.67
C VAL A 89 -18.81 -13.69 2.33
N GLU A 90 -18.85 -13.83 3.63
CA GLU A 90 -20.09 -13.94 4.40
C GLU A 90 -20.92 -12.66 4.40
N VAL A 91 -20.27 -11.50 4.34
CA VAL A 91 -20.93 -10.20 4.38
C VAL A 91 -20.39 -9.32 3.25
N ILE A 92 -21.29 -8.86 2.39
CA ILE A 92 -21.02 -7.86 1.38
C ILE A 92 -21.73 -6.57 1.81
N GLN A 93 -21.00 -5.51 2.00
CA GLN A 93 -21.53 -4.25 2.49
C GLN A 93 -22.67 -3.73 1.58
N GLY A 94 -23.81 -3.43 2.18
CA GLY A 94 -25.00 -2.93 1.47
C GLY A 94 -25.81 -3.99 0.71
N LYS A 95 -25.48 -5.29 0.87
CA LYS A 95 -26.21 -6.38 0.21
C LYS A 95 -26.56 -7.50 1.20
N SER A 96 -27.66 -8.21 0.94
CA SER A 96 -28.12 -9.37 1.73
C SER A 96 -27.66 -10.72 1.14
N VAL A 97 -26.70 -10.71 0.24
CA VAL A 97 -26.18 -11.89 -0.46
C VAL A 97 -24.84 -12.35 0.12
N VAL A 98 -24.47 -13.58 -0.14
CA VAL A 98 -23.19 -14.18 0.20
C VAL A 98 -22.33 -14.27 -1.06
N GLY A 99 -21.05 -13.86 -0.98
CA GLY A 99 -20.14 -13.97 -2.10
C GLY A 99 -19.42 -15.32 -2.10
N ILE A 100 -19.35 -15.97 -3.26
CA ILE A 100 -18.52 -17.14 -3.49
C ILE A 100 -17.49 -16.77 -4.56
N GLU A 101 -16.22 -16.75 -4.20
CA GLU A 101 -15.11 -16.41 -5.08
C GLU A 101 -14.43 -17.70 -5.55
N ILE A 102 -14.41 -17.91 -6.87
CA ILE A 102 -13.85 -19.07 -7.52
C ILE A 102 -12.67 -18.60 -8.39
N PRO A 103 -11.47 -19.19 -8.26
CA PRO A 103 -10.34 -18.87 -9.12
C PRO A 103 -10.64 -19.18 -10.60
N ASN A 104 -10.28 -18.27 -11.49
CA ASN A 104 -10.43 -18.49 -12.91
C ASN A 104 -9.47 -19.60 -13.37
N ALA A 105 -9.91 -20.41 -14.34
CA ALA A 105 -9.06 -21.43 -14.98
C ALA A 105 -7.89 -20.76 -15.74
N ASP A 106 -8.19 -19.70 -16.47
CA ASP A 106 -7.20 -18.87 -17.16
C ASP A 106 -7.08 -17.51 -16.43
N ARG A 107 -6.00 -17.36 -15.65
CA ARG A 107 -5.76 -16.17 -14.85
C ARG A 107 -5.01 -15.14 -15.67
N GLN A 108 -5.52 -13.90 -15.65
CA GLN A 108 -4.83 -12.78 -16.28
C GLN A 108 -3.71 -12.29 -15.39
N THR A 109 -2.58 -11.94 -16.00
CA THR A 109 -1.51 -11.24 -15.27
C THR A 109 -1.93 -9.80 -15.03
N VAL A 110 -1.96 -9.39 -13.77
CA VAL A 110 -2.18 -7.99 -13.37
C VAL A 110 -0.82 -7.29 -13.37
N ASN A 111 -0.65 -6.32 -14.26
CA ASN A 111 0.60 -5.56 -14.34
C ASN A 111 0.53 -4.37 -13.39
N PHE A 112 1.59 -4.15 -12.63
CA PHE A 112 1.69 -3.01 -11.72
C PHE A 112 1.62 -1.66 -12.46
N ARG A 113 2.16 -1.60 -13.69
CA ARG A 113 2.07 -0.44 -14.57
C ARG A 113 0.63 0.02 -14.80
N ASP A 114 -0.31 -0.91 -14.96
CA ASP A 114 -1.72 -0.58 -15.25
C ASP A 114 -2.33 0.21 -14.08
N VAL A 115 -1.94 -0.12 -12.85
CA VAL A 115 -2.38 0.60 -11.65
C VAL A 115 -1.71 1.96 -11.54
N LEU A 116 -0.40 2.06 -11.79
CA LEU A 116 0.35 3.33 -11.77
C LEU A 116 -0.16 4.31 -12.83
N SER A 117 -0.58 3.80 -14.00
CA SER A 117 -1.11 4.62 -15.10
C SER A 117 -2.61 4.88 -14.99
N SER A 118 -3.26 4.42 -13.92
CA SER A 118 -4.69 4.61 -13.72
C SER A 118 -5.02 6.05 -13.27
N THR A 119 -6.21 6.52 -13.65
CA THR A 119 -6.74 7.80 -13.18
C THR A 119 -6.85 7.85 -11.66
N ALA A 120 -7.16 6.72 -11.01
CA ALA A 120 -7.23 6.61 -9.56
C ALA A 120 -5.90 6.92 -8.87
N PHE A 121 -4.77 6.49 -9.45
CA PHE A 121 -3.44 6.81 -8.93
C PHE A 121 -3.03 8.24 -9.30
N ASP A 122 -3.29 8.67 -10.53
CA ASP A 122 -2.88 9.99 -11.01
C ASP A 122 -3.61 11.14 -10.27
N GLU A 123 -4.91 11.05 -10.10
CA GLU A 123 -5.73 12.05 -9.41
C GLU A 123 -5.59 12.06 -7.89
N ALA A 124 -4.97 11.04 -7.30
CA ALA A 124 -4.73 10.99 -5.86
C ALA A 124 -3.75 12.10 -5.44
N LYS A 125 -4.17 12.96 -4.51
CA LYS A 125 -3.43 14.18 -4.11
C LYS A 125 -2.31 13.94 -3.11
N SER A 126 -2.33 12.80 -2.41
CA SER A 126 -1.35 12.51 -1.37
C SER A 126 -0.01 12.12 -1.98
N PRO A 127 1.12 12.68 -1.54
CA PRO A 127 2.46 12.21 -1.92
C PRO A 127 2.76 10.80 -1.41
N LEU A 128 1.95 10.31 -0.46
CA LEU A 128 2.05 8.97 0.12
C LEU A 128 1.05 7.98 -0.49
N THR A 129 0.61 8.21 -1.73
CA THR A 129 -0.29 7.31 -2.44
C THR A 129 0.42 6.04 -2.87
N LEU A 130 -0.17 4.90 -2.54
CA LEU A 130 0.29 3.56 -2.90
C LEU A 130 -0.64 2.97 -3.98
N ALA A 131 -0.06 2.39 -5.01
CA ALA A 131 -0.75 1.52 -5.95
C ALA A 131 -0.71 0.09 -5.41
N LEU A 132 -1.84 -0.48 -5.04
CA LEU A 132 -1.90 -1.79 -4.38
C LEU A 132 -2.18 -2.94 -5.36
N GLY A 133 -2.87 -2.68 -6.47
CA GLY A 133 -3.26 -3.69 -7.44
C GLY A 133 -4.65 -3.44 -7.99
N HIS A 134 -5.37 -4.51 -8.32
CA HIS A 134 -6.76 -4.46 -8.75
C HIS A 134 -7.65 -5.15 -7.73
N ASP A 135 -8.88 -4.68 -7.61
CA ASP A 135 -9.92 -5.41 -6.89
C ASP A 135 -10.39 -6.63 -7.68
N ILE A 136 -11.32 -7.38 -7.13
CA ILE A 136 -11.84 -8.58 -7.78
C ILE A 136 -12.57 -8.30 -9.11
N ALA A 137 -13.05 -7.09 -9.31
CA ALA A 137 -13.72 -6.66 -10.55
C ALA A 137 -12.73 -6.13 -11.61
N GLY A 138 -11.44 -6.06 -11.26
CA GLY A 138 -10.40 -5.55 -12.14
C GLY A 138 -10.23 -4.02 -12.07
N SER A 139 -10.83 -3.35 -11.09
CA SER A 139 -10.64 -1.91 -10.90
C SER A 139 -9.36 -1.62 -10.13
N PRO A 140 -8.58 -0.58 -10.49
CA PRO A 140 -7.36 -0.23 -9.78
C PRO A 140 -7.65 0.22 -8.35
N VAL A 141 -6.87 -0.30 -7.40
CA VAL A 141 -6.95 0.02 -5.98
C VAL A 141 -5.74 0.81 -5.55
N VAL A 142 -5.98 2.00 -5.01
CA VAL A 142 -4.96 2.87 -4.43
C VAL A 142 -5.27 3.13 -2.96
N ALA A 143 -4.23 3.38 -2.18
CA ALA A 143 -4.35 3.72 -0.76
C ALA A 143 -3.41 4.86 -0.39
N ASP A 144 -3.75 5.59 0.66
CA ASP A 144 -2.91 6.65 1.21
C ASP A 144 -2.20 6.13 2.47
N LEU A 145 -0.88 5.97 2.40
CA LEU A 145 -0.06 5.53 3.53
C LEU A 145 -0.16 6.49 4.72
N GLY A 146 -0.36 7.78 4.47
CA GLY A 146 -0.55 8.77 5.53
C GLY A 146 -1.80 8.53 6.38
N LYS A 147 -2.80 7.82 5.85
CA LYS A 147 -4.01 7.36 6.58
C LYS A 147 -3.82 6.01 7.28
N MET A 148 -2.72 5.34 6.99
CA MET A 148 -2.31 4.08 7.60
C MET A 148 -0.91 4.28 8.23
N PRO A 149 -0.75 5.12 9.26
CA PRO A 149 0.57 5.64 9.69
C PRO A 149 1.57 4.54 10.05
N HIS A 150 1.09 3.34 10.39
CA HIS A 150 1.90 2.15 10.64
C HIS A 150 1.25 0.95 9.97
N VAL A 151 2.01 0.25 9.13
CA VAL A 151 1.54 -0.91 8.36
C VAL A 151 2.46 -2.09 8.59
N LEU A 152 1.89 -3.23 8.93
CA LEU A 152 2.59 -4.50 8.95
C LEU A 152 2.24 -5.28 7.68
N VAL A 153 3.27 -5.67 6.94
CA VAL A 153 3.15 -6.53 5.75
C VAL A 153 3.69 -7.90 6.13
N ALA A 154 2.83 -8.90 6.16
CA ALA A 154 3.20 -10.26 6.51
C ALA A 154 2.85 -11.24 5.38
N GLY A 155 3.66 -12.27 5.23
CA GLY A 155 3.42 -13.33 4.25
C GLY A 155 4.43 -14.46 4.40
N THR A 156 4.02 -15.66 4.01
CA THR A 156 4.93 -16.82 3.93
C THR A 156 5.88 -16.68 2.73
N THR A 157 6.95 -17.44 2.72
CA THR A 157 7.86 -17.49 1.56
C THR A 157 7.07 -17.75 0.25
N GLY A 158 7.31 -16.96 -0.76
CA GLY A 158 6.59 -17.05 -2.04
C GLY A 158 5.20 -16.42 -2.07
N SER A 159 4.74 -15.78 -0.97
CA SER A 159 3.44 -15.07 -0.94
C SER A 159 3.44 -13.74 -1.69
N GLY A 160 4.62 -13.23 -2.06
CA GLY A 160 4.77 -11.94 -2.73
C GLY A 160 5.04 -10.75 -1.77
N LYS A 161 5.45 -11.00 -0.50
CA LYS A 161 5.79 -9.94 0.46
C LYS A 161 6.77 -8.93 -0.14
N SER A 162 7.90 -9.40 -0.63
CA SER A 162 8.95 -8.57 -1.23
C SER A 162 8.47 -7.80 -2.45
N VAL A 163 7.70 -8.45 -3.33
CA VAL A 163 7.09 -7.78 -4.48
C VAL A 163 6.12 -6.69 -4.02
N GLY A 164 5.30 -6.97 -3.01
CA GLY A 164 4.36 -5.99 -2.44
C GLY A 164 5.08 -4.77 -1.85
N VAL A 165 6.14 -4.98 -1.05
CA VAL A 165 6.96 -3.90 -0.49
C VAL A 165 7.60 -3.06 -1.60
N ASN A 166 8.18 -3.72 -2.62
CA ASN A 166 8.75 -3.04 -3.79
C ASN A 166 7.68 -2.22 -4.55
N CYS A 167 6.48 -2.76 -4.76
CA CYS A 167 5.39 -2.01 -5.38
C CYS A 167 5.00 -0.77 -4.57
N MET A 168 4.99 -0.86 -3.23
CA MET A 168 4.74 0.29 -2.36
C MET A 168 5.84 1.34 -2.50
N LEU A 169 7.12 0.95 -2.45
CA LEU A 169 8.25 1.86 -2.62
C LEU A 169 8.23 2.54 -4.00
N VAL A 170 8.04 1.77 -5.06
CA VAL A 170 7.96 2.31 -6.42
C VAL A 170 6.78 3.28 -6.55
N SER A 171 5.62 2.97 -5.94
CA SER A 171 4.48 3.91 -5.91
C SER A 171 4.86 5.26 -5.32
N LEU A 172 5.55 5.24 -4.17
CA LEU A 172 6.00 6.46 -3.49
C LEU A 172 6.98 7.25 -4.35
N LEU A 173 7.96 6.57 -4.98
CA LEU A 173 8.96 7.20 -5.83
C LEU A 173 8.37 7.79 -7.12
N TYR A 174 7.28 7.23 -7.64
CA TYR A 174 6.56 7.78 -8.78
C TYR A 174 5.66 8.97 -8.40
N LYS A 175 5.23 9.04 -7.13
CA LYS A 175 4.26 10.03 -6.66
C LYS A 175 4.88 11.27 -6.05
N ALA A 176 6.04 11.16 -5.41
CA ALA A 176 6.64 12.22 -4.60
C ALA A 176 8.08 12.52 -5.01
N THR A 177 8.44 13.79 -4.96
CA THR A 177 9.81 14.25 -5.10
C THR A 177 10.60 14.10 -3.78
N PRO A 178 11.96 14.18 -3.80
CA PRO A 178 12.76 14.15 -2.58
C PRO A 178 12.42 15.26 -1.57
N ASP A 179 11.85 16.38 -2.04
CA ASP A 179 11.44 17.49 -1.18
C ASP A 179 10.09 17.23 -0.49
N GLU A 180 9.33 16.27 -0.98
CA GLU A 180 8.04 15.88 -0.43
C GLU A 180 8.09 14.60 0.41
N LEU A 181 9.07 13.72 0.08
CA LEU A 181 9.23 12.41 0.71
C LEU A 181 10.70 12.08 0.91
N ARG A 182 11.03 11.65 2.12
CA ARG A 182 12.33 11.04 2.45
C ARG A 182 12.13 9.63 2.98
N LEU A 183 13.11 8.78 2.71
CA LEU A 183 13.08 7.36 3.06
C LEU A 183 14.23 7.00 3.99
N ILE A 184 13.94 6.11 4.95
CA ILE A 184 14.92 5.33 5.69
C ILE A 184 14.59 3.87 5.42
N LEU A 185 15.53 3.15 4.81
CA LEU A 185 15.37 1.74 4.46
C LEU A 185 16.29 0.89 5.34
N VAL A 186 15.71 -0.17 5.93
CA VAL A 186 16.44 -1.12 6.78
C VAL A 186 16.31 -2.52 6.18
N ASP A 187 17.42 -3.09 5.75
CA ASP A 187 17.51 -4.41 5.12
C ASP A 187 18.67 -5.22 5.72
N PRO A 188 18.44 -5.91 6.86
CA PRO A 188 19.50 -6.66 7.54
C PRO A 188 20.09 -7.79 6.72
N LYS A 189 19.31 -8.32 5.78
CA LYS A 189 19.70 -9.45 4.93
C LYS A 189 20.34 -9.03 3.61
N MET A 190 20.32 -7.74 3.28
CA MET A 190 20.86 -7.16 2.03
C MET A 190 20.27 -7.79 0.74
N LEU A 191 19.01 -8.21 0.79
CA LEU A 191 18.39 -8.97 -0.30
C LEU A 191 17.35 -8.19 -1.10
N GLU A 192 16.61 -7.29 -0.43
CA GLU A 192 15.38 -6.74 -0.98
C GLU A 192 15.47 -5.24 -1.30
N LEU A 193 16.12 -4.45 -0.42
CA LEU A 193 16.10 -3.00 -0.49
C LEU A 193 17.43 -2.39 -0.97
N SER A 194 18.49 -3.17 -1.08
CA SER A 194 19.82 -2.70 -1.52
C SER A 194 19.80 -2.07 -2.92
N VAL A 195 18.84 -2.45 -3.76
CA VAL A 195 18.67 -1.88 -5.12
C VAL A 195 18.30 -0.38 -5.10
N TYR A 196 17.81 0.11 -3.98
CA TYR A 196 17.43 1.52 -3.80
C TYR A 196 18.60 2.39 -3.27
N ASP A 197 19.76 1.81 -3.02
CA ASP A 197 20.90 2.59 -2.49
C ASP A 197 21.31 3.70 -3.46
N GLY A 198 21.60 4.86 -2.92
CA GLY A 198 21.98 6.04 -3.70
C GLY A 198 20.84 6.84 -4.34
N ILE A 199 19.58 6.46 -4.16
CA ILE A 199 18.46 7.31 -4.65
C ILE A 199 18.34 8.61 -3.84
N PRO A 200 17.92 9.73 -4.47
CA PRO A 200 17.90 11.04 -3.81
C PRO A 200 16.88 11.16 -2.66
N HIS A 201 15.94 10.23 -2.55
CA HIS A 201 14.96 10.19 -1.47
C HIS A 201 15.52 9.67 -0.14
N LEU A 202 16.66 8.97 -0.16
CA LEU A 202 17.24 8.42 1.06
C LEU A 202 17.81 9.51 1.97
N LEU A 203 17.55 9.39 3.28
CA LEU A 203 18.18 10.21 4.32
C LEU A 203 19.55 9.65 4.73
N THR A 204 19.76 8.35 4.58
CA THR A 204 21.00 7.62 4.86
C THR A 204 21.10 6.46 3.86
N PRO A 205 22.28 5.93 3.57
CA PRO A 205 22.42 4.67 2.85
C PRO A 205 21.53 3.59 3.45
N VAL A 206 21.17 2.57 2.68
CA VAL A 206 20.34 1.44 3.19
C VAL A 206 21.03 0.83 4.41
N ILE A 207 20.32 0.80 5.53
CA ILE A 207 20.85 0.35 6.81
C ILE A 207 20.80 -1.17 6.85
N THR A 208 21.97 -1.79 7.09
CA THR A 208 22.12 -3.26 7.16
C THR A 208 22.52 -3.73 8.54
N ASP A 209 23.08 -2.85 9.38
CA ASP A 209 23.44 -3.15 10.76
C ASP A 209 22.30 -2.82 11.74
N MET A 210 22.06 -3.70 12.71
CA MET A 210 20.97 -3.53 13.69
C MET A 210 21.20 -2.37 14.66
N LYS A 211 22.46 -2.03 15.00
CA LYS A 211 22.75 -0.89 15.87
C LYS A 211 22.46 0.42 15.15
N ASP A 212 22.80 0.48 13.87
CA ASP A 212 22.50 1.64 13.02
C ASP A 212 20.99 1.76 12.79
N ALA A 213 20.27 0.65 12.63
CA ALA A 213 18.82 0.65 12.56
C ALA A 213 18.19 1.22 13.84
N ALA A 214 18.69 0.80 15.02
CA ALA A 214 18.22 1.33 16.30
C ALA A 214 18.54 2.84 16.44
N ASN A 215 19.71 3.29 15.98
CA ASN A 215 20.09 4.70 15.97
C ASN A 215 19.20 5.50 15.01
N GLY A 216 18.91 4.97 13.82
CA GLY A 216 17.99 5.57 12.86
C GLY A 216 16.59 5.76 13.44
N LEU A 217 16.06 4.76 14.16
CA LEU A 217 14.76 4.87 14.84
C LEU A 217 14.78 5.90 15.98
N ARG A 218 15.86 5.96 16.77
CA ARG A 218 16.00 7.02 17.79
C ARG A 218 16.03 8.42 17.17
N TRP A 219 16.72 8.55 16.05
CA TRP A 219 16.73 9.80 15.29
C TRP A 219 15.34 10.16 14.80
N CYS A 220 14.54 9.19 14.29
CA CYS A 220 13.15 9.43 13.88
C CYS A 220 12.30 9.98 15.02
N VAL A 221 12.47 9.45 16.25
CA VAL A 221 11.75 9.93 17.42
C VAL A 221 12.17 11.37 17.75
N ALA A 222 13.46 11.65 17.76
CA ALA A 222 13.97 13.01 18.04
C ALA A 222 13.50 14.02 16.98
N GLU A 223 13.53 13.66 15.70
CA GLU A 223 13.03 14.51 14.61
C GLU A 223 11.52 14.73 14.70
N MET A 224 10.76 13.70 15.06
CA MET A 224 9.31 13.82 15.32
C MET A 224 9.04 14.83 16.44
N GLU A 225 9.75 14.73 17.56
CA GLU A 225 9.63 15.67 18.69
C GLU A 225 10.02 17.09 18.29
N ARG A 226 11.08 17.26 17.52
CA ARG A 226 11.49 18.55 16.98
C ARG A 226 10.37 19.16 16.13
N ARG A 227 9.80 18.38 15.23
CA ARG A 227 8.67 18.80 14.37
C ARG A 227 7.43 19.15 15.18
N TYR A 228 7.11 18.41 16.24
CA TYR A 228 6.01 18.77 17.14
C TYR A 228 6.24 20.12 17.83
N LYS A 229 7.46 20.38 18.31
CA LYS A 229 7.82 21.68 18.90
C LYS A 229 7.65 22.81 17.89
N LEU A 230 8.17 22.64 16.66
CA LEU A 230 8.01 23.64 15.58
C LEU A 230 6.55 23.91 15.27
N MET A 231 5.75 22.85 15.06
CA MET A 231 4.33 23.01 14.78
C MET A 231 3.57 23.70 15.92
N SER A 232 3.90 23.38 17.14
CA SER A 232 3.32 24.02 18.32
C SER A 232 3.65 25.52 18.38
N LEU A 233 4.91 25.90 18.19
CA LEU A 233 5.35 27.29 18.18
C LEU A 233 4.71 28.10 17.04
N LEU A 234 4.54 27.48 15.89
CA LEU A 234 3.90 28.10 14.73
C LEU A 234 2.35 28.07 14.79
N GLY A 235 1.75 27.44 15.81
CA GLY A 235 0.31 27.32 15.96
C GLY A 235 -0.38 26.50 14.88
N VAL A 236 0.30 25.48 14.32
CA VAL A 236 -0.24 24.59 13.30
C VAL A 236 -0.39 23.17 13.83
N ARG A 237 -1.36 22.40 13.30
CA ARG A 237 -1.74 21.09 13.86
C ARG A 237 -1.14 19.90 13.14
N ASN A 238 -0.61 20.10 11.93
CA ASN A 238 -0.09 19.02 11.10
C ASN A 238 0.96 19.54 10.09
N LEU A 239 1.69 18.61 9.48
CA LEU A 239 2.75 18.90 8.51
C LEU A 239 2.26 19.70 7.30
N ALA A 240 1.05 19.42 6.80
CA ALA A 240 0.48 20.16 5.67
C ALA A 240 0.22 21.63 6.02
N GLY A 241 -0.26 21.90 7.26
CA GLY A 241 -0.44 23.25 7.79
C GLY A 241 0.88 23.99 7.97
N TYR A 242 1.91 23.29 8.48
CA TYR A 242 3.26 23.81 8.58
C TYR A 242 3.81 24.22 7.19
N ASN A 243 3.81 23.28 6.24
CA ASN A 243 4.34 23.51 4.91
C ASN A 243 3.60 24.63 4.17
N ARG A 244 2.27 24.75 4.37
CA ARG A 244 1.50 25.86 3.81
C ARG A 244 1.96 27.19 4.40
N LYS A 245 2.06 27.28 5.72
CA LYS A 245 2.47 28.51 6.41
C LYS A 245 3.85 28.99 5.98
N VAL A 246 4.81 28.07 5.86
CA VAL A 246 6.16 28.37 5.37
C VAL A 246 6.14 28.88 3.93
N LYS A 247 5.44 28.19 3.02
CA LYS A 247 5.30 28.59 1.62
C LYS A 247 4.60 29.95 1.47
N ASP A 248 3.60 30.25 2.27
CA ASP A 248 2.87 31.51 2.23
C ASP A 248 3.75 32.67 2.72
N ALA A 249 4.55 32.45 3.77
CA ALA A 249 5.51 33.43 4.27
C ALA A 249 6.65 33.72 3.26
N GLU A 250 7.17 32.67 2.62
CA GLU A 250 8.17 32.79 1.56
C GLU A 250 7.62 33.64 0.38
N LYS A 251 6.40 33.33 -0.11
CA LYS A 251 5.73 34.09 -1.16
C LYS A 251 5.45 35.54 -0.80
N ALA A 252 5.20 35.82 0.48
CA ALA A 252 4.96 37.17 1.00
C ALA A 252 6.27 37.96 1.18
N GLY A 253 7.44 37.36 0.95
CA GLY A 253 8.73 38.00 1.19
C GLY A 253 9.08 38.19 2.67
N THR A 254 8.40 37.50 3.56
CA THR A 254 8.62 37.53 5.03
C THR A 254 8.90 36.10 5.53
N PRO A 255 10.05 35.51 5.16
CA PRO A 255 10.38 34.15 5.56
C PRO A 255 10.41 34.02 7.09
N ILE A 256 10.04 32.85 7.60
CA ILE A 256 9.97 32.57 9.03
C ILE A 256 11.33 32.03 9.48
N GLU A 257 11.94 32.67 10.46
CA GLU A 257 13.14 32.18 11.12
C GLU A 257 12.81 30.99 12.04
N ASP A 258 13.78 30.07 12.23
CA ASP A 258 13.60 28.91 13.08
C ASP A 258 13.52 29.32 14.56
N PRO A 259 12.35 29.20 15.21
CA PRO A 259 12.17 29.62 16.60
C PRO A 259 12.84 28.65 17.60
N LEU A 260 13.35 27.52 17.14
CA LEU A 260 14.10 26.55 17.97
C LEU A 260 15.61 26.77 17.86
N TRP A 261 16.04 27.67 16.99
CA TRP A 261 17.47 27.95 16.83
C TRP A 261 18.05 28.62 18.08
N ILE A 262 19.22 28.16 18.47
CA ILE A 262 20.00 28.70 19.59
C ILE A 262 21.35 29.10 19.04
N PRO A 263 21.83 30.33 19.27
CA PRO A 263 23.19 30.76 18.88
C PRO A 263 24.25 29.83 19.46
N ASP A 264 25.33 29.58 18.71
CA ASP A 264 26.46 28.85 19.22
C ASP A 264 27.25 29.74 20.19
N PRO A 265 27.36 29.37 21.47
CA PRO A 265 28.07 30.19 22.46
C PRO A 265 29.53 30.43 22.12
N VAL A 266 30.17 29.51 21.36
CA VAL A 266 31.58 29.65 20.96
C VAL A 266 31.73 30.71 19.89
N LEU A 267 30.84 30.75 18.91
CA LEU A 267 30.81 31.76 17.86
C LEU A 267 30.42 33.14 18.39
N GLU A 268 29.54 33.16 19.39
CA GLU A 268 29.18 34.41 20.10
C GLU A 268 30.38 35.07 20.80
N LEU A 269 31.29 34.24 21.34
CA LEU A 269 32.53 34.72 21.95
C LEU A 269 33.56 35.27 20.94
N THR A 270 33.49 34.82 19.67
CA THR A 270 34.36 35.30 18.58
C THR A 270 33.84 36.59 17.93
N GLY A 271 32.63 37.03 18.26
CA GLY A 271 32.00 38.22 17.69
C GLY A 271 31.48 38.04 16.28
N GLU A 272 31.30 36.78 15.83
CA GLU A 272 30.67 36.47 14.55
C GLU A 272 29.13 36.68 14.64
N GLU A 273 28.59 37.43 13.68
CA GLU A 273 27.14 37.61 13.58
C GLU A 273 26.48 36.27 13.23
N GLN A 274 25.58 35.83 14.07
CA GLN A 274 24.78 34.62 13.87
C GLN A 274 23.34 35.03 13.61
N SER A 275 22.73 34.45 12.55
CA SER A 275 21.31 34.62 12.26
C SER A 275 20.60 33.27 12.27
N ALA A 276 19.37 33.25 12.76
CA ALA A 276 18.55 32.05 12.72
C ALA A 276 18.31 31.61 11.27
N PRO A 277 18.44 30.31 10.97
CA PRO A 277 18.12 29.80 9.65
C PRO A 277 16.64 29.97 9.34
N VAL A 278 16.33 30.24 8.07
CA VAL A 278 14.94 30.34 7.61
C VAL A 278 14.36 28.94 7.50
N LEU A 279 13.13 28.80 7.98
CA LEU A 279 12.37 27.55 7.87
C LEU A 279 12.02 27.24 6.41
N THR A 280 12.23 26.00 6.03
CA THR A 280 11.83 25.44 4.75
C THR A 280 10.72 24.42 4.91
N THR A 281 10.09 24.00 3.83
CA THR A 281 9.12 22.91 3.86
C THR A 281 9.76 21.61 4.33
N LEU A 282 9.00 20.84 5.11
CA LEU A 282 9.43 19.56 5.63
C LEU A 282 8.82 18.41 4.83
N PRO A 283 9.62 17.44 4.37
CA PRO A 283 9.11 16.25 3.72
C PRO A 283 8.43 15.30 4.70
N SER A 284 7.55 14.44 4.18
CA SER A 284 7.15 13.23 4.91
C SER A 284 8.35 12.29 5.03
N ILE A 285 8.48 11.58 6.13
CA ILE A 285 9.52 10.55 6.32
C ILE A 285 8.83 9.20 6.43
N VAL A 286 9.23 8.26 5.56
CA VAL A 286 8.75 6.88 5.58
C VAL A 286 9.91 5.96 5.93
N VAL A 287 9.72 5.14 6.94
CA VAL A 287 10.67 4.11 7.35
C VAL A 287 10.16 2.76 6.87
N VAL A 288 10.98 2.02 6.15
CA VAL A 288 10.65 0.67 5.69
C VAL A 288 11.67 -0.31 6.27
N ILE A 289 11.17 -1.35 6.93
CA ILE A 289 11.97 -2.40 7.53
C ILE A 289 11.53 -3.71 6.89
N ASP A 290 12.43 -4.37 6.15
CA ASP A 290 12.08 -5.59 5.42
C ASP A 290 11.75 -6.75 6.37
N GLU A 291 12.60 -7.02 7.36
CA GLU A 291 12.39 -8.10 8.32
C GLU A 291 12.37 -7.54 9.75
N PHE A 292 11.16 -7.21 10.22
CA PHE A 292 10.98 -6.61 11.54
C PHE A 292 11.35 -7.58 12.69
N ALA A 293 11.22 -8.89 12.48
CA ALA A 293 11.55 -9.91 13.48
C ALA A 293 13.04 -9.85 13.87
N ASP A 294 13.93 -9.55 12.93
CA ASP A 294 15.38 -9.48 13.19
C ASP A 294 15.75 -8.31 14.13
N MET A 295 14.88 -7.30 14.24
CA MET A 295 15.05 -6.19 15.18
C MET A 295 14.59 -6.51 16.60
N MET A 296 13.87 -7.61 16.80
CA MET A 296 13.30 -8.00 18.09
C MET A 296 14.17 -9.03 18.82
N MET A 297 15.22 -9.53 18.19
CA MET A 297 16.20 -10.47 18.75
C MET A 297 17.43 -9.74 19.27
#